data_e50fee3fbce78b02f5c9bdea128836c3
#
_entry.id   e50fee3fbce78b02f5c9bdea128836c3
#
_cell.length_a   1.000
_cell.length_b   1.000
_cell.length_c   1.000
_cell.angle_alpha   90.00
_cell.angle_beta   90.00
_cell.angle_gamma   90.00
#
_symmetry.space_group_name_H-M   'P 1'
#
loop_
_entity.id
_entity.type
_entity.pdbx_description
1 polymer ?
#
loop_
_entity_poly.entity_id
_entity_poly.type
_entity_poly.pdbx_seq_one_letter_code
_entity_poly.pdbx_strand_id
1 'polypeptide(L)'
;MSYDDVEAELRRHPKVRECVVTTIHTGSRNTLVAYVVTSGQTDPAEIRAFLSSSGLRSNRIPQAVIPVDSLPRTGSGEVDRAGLPLPVRPGQAVGGKRPLSDFGGGAPGVVMLVLAVVVAVVAFLMTDVFWPGSTDLSVVPQPWAGLFTGLYVAECLSFGLGIGFLFAGRGRLTRLGRPPWLTALAHLSVVWLLIAWWPQDNLYRLTAKTDWGRQAALVYGFNVTLMIAAAVLVAFAVRENRAGRPADR
;
A
#
# COMPACT_ATOMS: atom_id res chain seq x y z
N MET A 1 12.48 25.08 15.94
CA MET A 1 11.04 25.29 15.75
C MET A 1 10.35 24.72 16.97
N SER A 2 9.64 25.52 17.73
CA SER A 2 8.96 25.06 18.95
C SER A 2 7.62 24.41 18.60
N TYR A 3 7.25 23.37 19.33
CA TYR A 3 5.96 22.66 19.22
C TYR A 3 5.14 22.80 20.51
N ASP A 4 5.37 23.89 21.24
CA ASP A 4 4.78 24.16 22.56
C ASP A 4 3.25 24.20 22.52
N ASP A 5 2.68 24.66 21.41
CA ASP A 5 1.23 24.64 21.15
C ASP A 5 0.65 23.22 21.10
N VAL A 6 1.36 22.31 20.45
CA VAL A 6 0.94 20.89 20.34
C VAL A 6 1.13 20.17 21.67
N GLU A 7 2.24 20.42 22.35
CA GLU A 7 2.51 19.85 23.67
C GLU A 7 1.53 20.37 24.72
N ALA A 8 1.18 21.66 24.67
CA ALA A 8 0.17 22.23 25.57
C ALA A 8 -1.20 21.58 25.36
N GLU A 9 -1.58 21.32 24.12
CA GLU A 9 -2.85 20.65 23.82
C GLU A 9 -2.83 19.17 24.23
N LEU A 10 -1.72 18.47 24.02
CA LEU A 10 -1.56 17.08 24.50
C LEU A 10 -1.71 16.96 26.02
N ARG A 11 -1.17 17.91 26.79
CA ARG A 11 -1.31 17.95 28.25
C ARG A 11 -2.75 18.17 28.74
N ARG A 12 -3.64 18.67 27.89
CA ARG A 12 -5.07 18.80 28.22
C ARG A 12 -5.82 17.47 28.15
N HIS A 13 -5.24 16.47 27.49
CA HIS A 13 -5.86 15.16 27.41
C HIS A 13 -5.80 14.45 28.79
N PRO A 14 -6.94 13.96 29.34
CA PRO A 14 -7.02 13.47 30.74
C PRO A 14 -6.11 12.27 31.03
N LYS A 15 -5.74 11.52 30.01
CA LYS A 15 -4.88 10.33 30.16
C LYS A 15 -3.40 10.62 29.90
N VAL A 16 -3.00 11.84 29.49
CA VAL A 16 -1.62 12.21 29.23
C VAL A 16 -1.00 12.85 30.47
N ARG A 17 0.07 12.26 31.01
CA ARG A 17 0.84 12.80 32.13
C ARG A 17 1.97 13.70 31.70
N GLU A 18 2.77 13.19 30.75
CA GLU A 18 3.90 13.90 30.17
C GLU A 18 3.90 13.69 28.66
N CYS A 19 4.38 14.67 27.93
CA CYS A 19 4.55 14.56 26.49
C CYS A 19 5.72 15.39 26.00
N VAL A 20 6.30 14.95 24.90
CA VAL A 20 7.27 15.73 24.11
C VAL A 20 7.01 15.52 22.63
N VAL A 21 7.07 16.60 21.87
CA VAL A 21 6.87 16.59 20.42
C VAL A 21 8.21 16.88 19.74
N THR A 22 8.59 16.04 18.80
CA THR A 22 9.83 16.20 18.05
C THR A 22 9.63 15.86 16.58
N THR A 23 10.54 16.34 15.75
CA THR A 23 10.59 15.97 14.34
C THR A 23 11.64 14.90 14.13
N ILE A 24 11.25 13.83 13.47
CA ILE A 24 12.15 12.75 13.09
C ILE A 24 12.40 12.85 11.58
N HIS A 25 13.68 12.83 11.23
CA HIS A 25 14.09 12.79 9.83
C HIS A 25 14.10 11.34 9.35
N THR A 26 13.14 10.99 8.48
CA THR A 26 13.09 9.65 7.87
C THR A 26 13.29 9.79 6.35
N GLY A 27 14.54 9.65 5.93
CA GLY A 27 14.93 9.90 4.55
C GLY A 27 14.71 11.36 4.13
N SER A 28 13.89 11.61 3.13
CA SER A 28 13.61 12.99 2.62
C SER A 28 12.43 13.68 3.30
N ARG A 29 11.81 13.11 4.34
CA ARG A 29 10.62 13.66 4.99
C ARG A 29 10.84 13.91 6.47
N ASN A 30 10.39 15.07 6.91
CA ASN A 30 10.29 15.43 8.31
C ASN A 30 8.93 14.95 8.84
N THR A 31 8.95 14.05 9.82
CA THR A 31 7.74 13.48 10.43
C THR A 31 7.62 13.99 11.85
N LEU A 32 6.52 14.66 12.16
CA LEU A 32 6.21 15.11 13.52
C LEU A 32 5.71 13.94 14.34
N VAL A 33 6.35 13.68 15.47
CA VAL A 33 6.05 12.56 16.38
C VAL A 33 5.88 13.09 17.81
N ALA A 34 4.83 12.60 18.49
CA ALA A 34 4.58 12.86 19.89
C ALA A 34 4.92 11.61 20.72
N TYR A 35 5.79 11.74 21.71
CA TYR A 35 5.98 10.75 22.76
C TYR A 35 5.11 11.13 23.95
N VAL A 36 4.35 10.19 24.46
CA VAL A 36 3.40 10.44 25.56
C VAL A 36 3.55 9.42 26.66
N VAL A 37 3.61 9.88 27.91
CA VAL A 37 3.46 9.05 29.10
C VAL A 37 2.00 9.11 29.50
N THR A 38 1.33 7.96 29.55
CA THR A 38 -0.12 7.89 29.84
C THR A 38 -0.40 7.26 31.19
N SER A 39 -1.54 7.64 31.79
CA SER A 39 -2.05 7.02 33.01
C SER A 39 -2.89 5.78 32.65
N GLY A 40 -2.23 4.66 32.33
CA GLY A 40 -2.88 3.40 31.93
C GLY A 40 -2.87 3.15 30.42
N GLN A 41 -3.53 2.05 30.01
CA GLN A 41 -3.65 1.72 28.59
C GLN A 41 -4.49 2.78 27.85
N THR A 42 -3.86 3.45 26.91
CA THR A 42 -4.51 4.46 26.07
C THR A 42 -4.20 4.15 24.60
N ASP A 43 -5.24 4.15 23.76
CA ASP A 43 -5.04 3.97 22.32
C ASP A 43 -4.41 5.26 21.75
N PRO A 44 -3.25 5.17 21.06
CA PRO A 44 -2.67 6.29 20.34
C PRO A 44 -3.63 6.97 19.36
N ALA A 45 -4.61 6.23 18.83
CA ALA A 45 -5.63 6.76 17.95
C ALA A 45 -6.61 7.70 18.69
N GLU A 46 -6.91 7.44 19.95
CA GLU A 46 -7.74 8.29 20.82
C GLU A 46 -7.09 9.66 21.02
N ILE A 47 -5.79 9.68 21.35
CA ILE A 47 -5.02 10.91 21.55
C ILE A 47 -4.95 11.71 20.25
N ARG A 48 -4.75 11.03 19.13
CA ARG A 48 -4.71 11.70 17.82
C ARG A 48 -6.06 12.28 17.41
N ALA A 49 -7.16 11.57 17.69
CA ALA A 49 -8.51 12.06 17.45
C ALA A 49 -8.80 13.31 18.29
N PHE A 50 -8.38 13.32 19.56
CA PHE A 50 -8.47 14.49 20.42
C PHE A 50 -7.74 15.70 19.83
N LEU A 51 -6.48 15.53 19.38
CA LEU A 51 -5.74 16.61 18.72
C LEU A 51 -6.39 17.08 17.42
N SER A 52 -7.05 16.19 16.69
CA SER A 52 -7.76 16.56 15.46
C SER A 52 -9.00 17.40 15.72
N SER A 53 -9.61 17.25 16.90
CA SER A 53 -10.79 18.03 17.33
C SER A 53 -10.44 19.34 18.05
N SER A 54 -9.17 19.56 18.43
CA SER A 54 -8.74 20.71 19.23
C SER A 54 -8.51 22.01 18.44
N GLY A 55 -8.79 22.01 17.12
CA GLY A 55 -8.60 23.19 16.27
C GLY A 55 -7.17 23.45 15.82
N LEU A 56 -6.23 22.54 16.10
CA LEU A 56 -4.88 22.63 15.58
C LEU A 56 -4.87 22.48 14.05
N ARG A 57 -3.97 23.20 13.38
CA ARG A 57 -3.78 23.07 11.93
C ARG A 57 -3.31 21.64 11.60
N SER A 58 -3.80 21.05 10.53
CA SER A 58 -3.49 19.67 10.13
C SER A 58 -1.98 19.36 10.03
N ASN A 59 -1.17 20.35 9.66
CA ASN A 59 0.29 20.22 9.60
C ASN A 59 0.99 20.24 10.98
N ARG A 60 0.27 20.57 12.05
CA ARG A 60 0.73 20.57 13.44
C ARG A 60 0.31 19.32 14.20
N ILE A 61 -0.58 18.50 13.63
CA ILE A 61 -1.00 17.24 14.24
C ILE A 61 0.10 16.19 14.04
N PRO A 62 0.64 15.58 15.12
CA PRO A 62 1.63 14.52 15.02
C PRO A 62 1.16 13.36 14.15
N GLN A 63 2.01 12.91 13.24
CA GLN A 63 1.71 11.78 12.35
C GLN A 63 1.75 10.45 13.11
N ALA A 64 2.52 10.38 14.21
CA ALA A 64 2.56 9.24 15.12
C ALA A 64 2.51 9.72 16.57
N VAL A 65 1.77 8.99 17.40
CA VAL A 65 1.77 9.11 18.85
C VAL A 65 2.35 7.81 19.40
N ILE A 66 3.42 7.92 20.20
CA ILE A 66 4.17 6.79 20.74
C ILE A 66 4.03 6.81 22.26
N PRO A 67 3.30 5.86 22.84
CA PRO A 67 3.28 5.71 24.30
C PRO A 67 4.64 5.20 24.78
N VAL A 68 5.15 5.81 25.85
CA VAL A 68 6.38 5.42 26.55
C VAL A 68 6.11 5.36 28.04
N ASP A 69 6.85 4.52 28.74
CA ASP A 69 6.70 4.39 30.21
C ASP A 69 7.24 5.61 30.94
N SER A 70 8.31 6.23 30.40
CA SER A 70 8.89 7.45 30.92
C SER A 70 9.65 8.18 29.83
N LEU A 71 9.77 9.52 29.97
CA LEU A 71 10.63 10.32 29.08
C LEU A 71 12.06 10.32 29.61
N PRO A 72 13.08 10.06 28.76
CA PRO A 72 14.47 10.16 29.16
C PRO A 72 14.81 11.60 29.57
N ARG A 73 15.61 11.76 30.62
CA ARG A 73 15.99 13.07 31.15
C ARG A 73 17.50 13.22 31.15
N THR A 74 17.97 14.42 30.91
CA THR A 74 19.35 14.82 31.07
C THR A 74 19.73 14.92 32.56
N GLY A 75 20.99 15.03 32.87
CA GLY A 75 21.47 15.28 34.24
C GLY A 75 20.93 16.58 34.86
N SER A 76 20.43 17.53 34.06
CA SER A 76 19.78 18.76 34.51
C SER A 76 18.26 18.58 34.76
N GLY A 77 17.70 17.39 34.51
CA GLY A 77 16.28 17.09 34.67
C GLY A 77 15.38 17.45 33.46
N GLU A 78 15.95 18.04 32.41
CA GLU A 78 15.24 18.31 31.16
C GLU A 78 15.01 17.04 30.34
N VAL A 79 14.01 17.04 29.45
CA VAL A 79 13.77 15.89 28.58
C VAL A 79 14.91 15.75 27.57
N ASP A 80 15.59 14.62 27.61
CA ASP A 80 16.63 14.28 26.63
C ASP A 80 15.98 13.84 25.31
N ARG A 81 15.87 14.77 24.39
CA ARG A 81 15.29 14.50 23.06
C ARG A 81 16.16 13.58 22.21
N ALA A 82 17.47 13.48 22.49
CA ALA A 82 18.38 12.60 21.77
C ALA A 82 18.27 11.14 22.27
N GLY A 83 17.94 10.96 23.54
CA GLY A 83 17.70 9.66 24.15
C GLY A 83 16.31 9.08 23.90
N LEU A 84 15.42 9.78 23.16
CA LEU A 84 14.11 9.25 22.84
C LEU A 84 14.21 8.01 21.94
N PRO A 85 13.45 6.93 22.21
CA PRO A 85 13.47 5.73 21.40
C PRO A 85 13.05 6.07 19.97
N LEU A 86 13.90 5.73 18.99
CA LEU A 86 13.52 5.90 17.59
C LEU A 86 12.27 5.06 17.33
N PRO A 87 11.22 5.62 16.71
CA PRO A 87 10.04 4.84 16.37
C PRO A 87 10.45 3.73 15.43
N VAL A 88 10.20 2.50 15.83
CA VAL A 88 10.56 1.29 15.08
C VAL A 88 9.89 1.24 13.71
N ARG A 89 8.96 2.14 13.41
CA ARG A 89 8.45 2.57 12.08
C ARG A 89 7.42 3.68 12.29
N PRO A 90 7.44 4.78 11.53
CA PRO A 90 6.30 5.70 11.49
C PRO A 90 5.10 4.92 10.93
N GLY A 91 4.11 4.66 11.78
CA GLY A 91 2.87 3.95 11.41
C GLY A 91 2.66 2.58 12.03
N GLN A 92 3.57 2.05 12.86
CA GLN A 92 3.29 0.92 13.72
C GLN A 92 2.79 1.41 15.09
N ALA A 93 1.46 1.39 15.26
CA ALA A 93 0.88 1.29 16.60
C ALA A 93 1.34 -0.07 17.17
N VAL A 94 2.06 -0.04 18.29
CA VAL A 94 2.42 -1.25 19.03
C VAL A 94 1.11 -1.92 19.46
N GLY A 95 0.83 -3.11 18.96
CA GLY A 95 -0.11 -4.06 19.60
C GLY A 95 -1.56 -4.12 19.12
N GLY A 96 -1.90 -3.61 17.95
CA GLY A 96 -3.23 -3.88 17.38
C GLY A 96 -3.15 -4.68 16.08
N LYS A 97 -3.72 -5.90 16.03
CA LYS A 97 -4.06 -6.54 14.75
C LYS A 97 -4.94 -5.55 13.99
N ARG A 98 -4.41 -4.94 12.91
CA ARG A 98 -5.24 -4.10 12.03
C ARG A 98 -6.35 -4.98 11.47
N PRO A 99 -7.63 -4.63 11.67
CA PRO A 99 -8.70 -5.35 11.00
C PRO A 99 -8.53 -5.21 9.50
N LEU A 100 -8.90 -6.25 8.76
CA LEU A 100 -8.90 -6.28 7.28
C LEU A 100 -9.68 -5.12 6.64
N SER A 101 -10.51 -4.39 7.42
CA SER A 101 -11.24 -3.19 7.02
C SER A 101 -10.34 -1.98 6.63
N ASP A 102 -9.07 -1.96 7.05
CA ASP A 102 -8.13 -0.88 6.65
C ASP A 102 -7.66 -0.96 5.19
N PHE A 103 -8.01 -2.02 4.48
CA PHE A 103 -7.71 -2.16 3.04
C PHE A 103 -8.66 -1.36 2.12
N GLY A 104 -9.78 -0.86 2.62
CA GLY A 104 -10.81 -0.20 1.79
C GLY A 104 -11.41 1.11 2.30
N GLY A 105 -11.10 1.54 3.53
CA GLY A 105 -11.90 2.56 4.23
C GLY A 105 -11.48 4.04 4.06
N GLY A 106 -10.47 4.37 3.27
CA GLY A 106 -10.09 5.76 3.00
C GLY A 106 -10.52 6.20 1.60
N ALA A 107 -10.82 7.49 1.42
CA ALA A 107 -11.15 8.08 0.12
C ALA A 107 -10.27 7.57 -1.05
N PRO A 108 -8.94 7.35 -0.87
CA PRO A 108 -8.10 6.76 -1.92
C PRO A 108 -8.42 5.31 -2.27
N GLY A 109 -8.97 4.53 -1.34
CA GLY A 109 -9.35 3.13 -1.57
C GLY A 109 -10.64 3.03 -2.38
N VAL A 110 -11.62 3.87 -2.04
CA VAL A 110 -12.90 3.94 -2.77
C VAL A 110 -12.67 4.43 -4.19
N VAL A 111 -11.87 5.48 -4.38
CA VAL A 111 -11.52 6.00 -5.72
C VAL A 111 -10.83 4.93 -6.56
N MET A 112 -9.90 4.17 -5.98
CA MET A 112 -9.25 3.06 -6.67
C MET A 112 -10.25 1.98 -7.09
N LEU A 113 -11.20 1.63 -6.22
CA LEU A 113 -12.21 0.62 -6.53
C LEU A 113 -13.16 1.10 -7.63
N VAL A 114 -13.65 2.33 -7.54
CA VAL A 114 -14.51 2.94 -8.57
C VAL A 114 -13.78 2.98 -9.91
N LEU A 115 -12.53 3.45 -9.94
CA LEU A 115 -11.72 3.47 -11.15
C LEU A 115 -11.55 2.05 -11.72
N ALA A 116 -11.24 1.07 -10.87
CA ALA A 116 -11.08 -0.32 -11.29
C ALA A 116 -12.36 -0.87 -11.94
N VAL A 117 -13.52 -0.61 -11.34
CA VAL A 117 -14.82 -1.06 -11.87
C VAL A 117 -15.13 -0.36 -13.19
N VAL A 118 -14.96 0.96 -13.28
CA VAL A 118 -15.20 1.71 -14.52
C VAL A 118 -14.32 1.20 -15.65
N VAL A 119 -13.01 1.03 -15.38
CA VAL A 119 -12.07 0.52 -16.39
C VAL A 119 -12.39 -0.92 -16.78
N ALA A 120 -12.80 -1.79 -15.85
CA ALA A 120 -13.22 -3.15 -16.14
C ALA A 120 -14.44 -3.20 -17.07
N VAL A 121 -15.44 -2.34 -16.82
CA VAL A 121 -16.62 -2.22 -17.68
C VAL A 121 -16.23 -1.72 -19.07
N VAL A 122 -15.38 -0.71 -19.15
CA VAL A 122 -14.88 -0.20 -20.45
C VAL A 122 -14.10 -1.30 -21.19
N ALA A 123 -13.21 -2.03 -20.51
CA ALA A 123 -12.48 -3.15 -21.08
C ALA A 123 -13.44 -4.21 -21.63
N PHE A 124 -14.46 -4.58 -20.85
CA PHE A 124 -15.49 -5.54 -21.26
C PHE A 124 -16.21 -5.10 -22.54
N LEU A 125 -16.67 -3.85 -22.60
CA LEU A 125 -17.37 -3.31 -23.75
C LEU A 125 -16.48 -3.13 -24.99
N MET A 126 -15.18 -2.89 -24.77
CA MET A 126 -14.22 -2.61 -25.85
C MET A 126 -13.49 -3.85 -26.35
N THR A 127 -13.62 -5.01 -25.69
CA THR A 127 -12.87 -6.22 -26.07
C THR A 127 -13.07 -6.59 -27.54
N ASP A 128 -14.30 -6.65 -27.98
CA ASP A 128 -14.61 -7.05 -29.36
C ASP A 128 -14.25 -5.98 -30.41
N VAL A 129 -14.07 -4.72 -29.95
CA VAL A 129 -13.55 -3.63 -30.79
C VAL A 129 -12.04 -3.79 -31.01
N PHE A 130 -11.28 -4.14 -29.95
CA PHE A 130 -9.84 -4.32 -30.06
C PHE A 130 -9.43 -5.69 -30.64
N TRP A 131 -10.22 -6.73 -30.33
CA TRP A 131 -9.98 -8.11 -30.78
C TRP A 131 -11.27 -8.74 -31.35
N PRO A 132 -11.66 -8.35 -32.58
CA PRO A 132 -12.91 -8.84 -33.18
C PRO A 132 -12.98 -10.36 -33.24
N GLY A 133 -14.06 -10.92 -32.70
CA GLY A 133 -14.30 -12.36 -32.66
C GLY A 133 -13.62 -13.12 -31.52
N SER A 134 -12.87 -12.44 -30.63
CA SER A 134 -12.22 -13.09 -29.48
C SER A 134 -13.23 -13.61 -28.44
N THR A 135 -14.42 -12.98 -28.39
CA THR A 135 -15.50 -13.33 -27.47
C THR A 135 -16.55 -14.28 -28.08
N ASP A 136 -16.40 -14.68 -29.34
CA ASP A 136 -17.31 -15.60 -29.99
C ASP A 136 -17.19 -17.03 -29.41
N LEU A 137 -18.20 -17.44 -28.66
CA LEU A 137 -18.32 -18.76 -28.03
C LEU A 137 -19.42 -19.60 -28.69
N SER A 138 -19.92 -19.22 -29.88
CA SER A 138 -21.03 -19.89 -30.56
C SER A 138 -20.80 -21.38 -30.83
N VAL A 139 -19.54 -21.78 -31.02
CA VAL A 139 -19.12 -23.18 -31.26
C VAL A 139 -18.71 -23.93 -30.00
N VAL A 140 -18.72 -23.27 -28.84
CA VAL A 140 -18.26 -23.86 -27.58
C VAL A 140 -19.41 -24.51 -26.83
N PRO A 141 -19.39 -25.83 -26.55
CA PRO A 141 -20.46 -26.50 -25.84
C PRO A 141 -20.49 -26.10 -24.34
N GLN A 142 -21.68 -26.21 -23.72
CA GLN A 142 -21.81 -26.09 -22.26
C GLN A 142 -21.20 -27.32 -21.56
N PRO A 143 -20.59 -27.15 -20.36
CA PRO A 143 -20.51 -25.94 -19.53
C PRO A 143 -19.33 -25.02 -19.88
N TRP A 144 -18.51 -25.35 -20.88
CA TRP A 144 -17.27 -24.65 -21.20
C TRP A 144 -17.53 -23.19 -21.63
N ALA A 145 -18.58 -22.93 -22.38
CA ALA A 145 -18.95 -21.58 -22.77
C ALA A 145 -19.17 -20.68 -21.53
N GLY A 146 -19.87 -21.20 -20.51
CA GLY A 146 -20.07 -20.49 -19.25
C GLY A 146 -18.76 -20.22 -18.50
N LEU A 147 -17.84 -21.18 -18.47
CA LEU A 147 -16.52 -21.02 -17.84
C LEU A 147 -15.67 -19.97 -18.57
N PHE A 148 -15.67 -19.99 -19.91
CA PHE A 148 -14.94 -18.97 -20.69
C PHE A 148 -15.54 -17.58 -20.52
N THR A 149 -16.87 -17.45 -20.42
CA THR A 149 -17.49 -16.17 -20.08
C THR A 149 -17.08 -15.67 -18.70
N GLY A 150 -17.05 -16.55 -17.70
CA GLY A 150 -16.58 -16.22 -16.35
C GLY A 150 -15.12 -15.79 -16.34
N LEU A 151 -14.26 -16.45 -17.09
CA LEU A 151 -12.84 -16.11 -17.25
C LEU A 151 -12.69 -14.73 -17.90
N TYR A 152 -13.43 -14.45 -18.95
CA TYR A 152 -13.44 -13.16 -19.63
C TYR A 152 -13.82 -12.01 -18.69
N VAL A 153 -14.84 -12.20 -17.85
CA VAL A 153 -15.18 -11.21 -16.82
C VAL A 153 -14.03 -11.01 -15.83
N ALA A 154 -13.39 -12.10 -15.39
CA ALA A 154 -12.26 -12.04 -14.47
C ALA A 154 -11.05 -11.31 -15.06
N GLU A 155 -10.76 -11.47 -16.35
CA GLU A 155 -9.70 -10.76 -17.07
C GLU A 155 -9.96 -9.24 -17.09
N CYS A 156 -11.19 -8.84 -17.41
CA CYS A 156 -11.58 -7.42 -17.41
C CYS A 156 -11.48 -6.81 -16.00
N LEU A 157 -11.92 -7.54 -14.98
CA LEU A 157 -11.78 -7.11 -13.57
C LEU A 157 -10.32 -7.01 -13.16
N SER A 158 -9.48 -7.97 -13.53
CA SER A 158 -8.04 -7.95 -13.28
C SER A 158 -7.37 -6.74 -13.94
N PHE A 159 -7.71 -6.47 -15.19
CA PHE A 159 -7.23 -5.29 -15.91
C PHE A 159 -7.63 -4.00 -15.20
N GLY A 160 -8.90 -3.85 -14.82
CA GLY A 160 -9.40 -2.70 -14.08
C GLY A 160 -8.69 -2.51 -12.74
N LEU A 161 -8.49 -3.59 -11.99
CA LEU A 161 -7.72 -3.57 -10.72
C LEU A 161 -6.26 -3.15 -10.95
N GLY A 162 -5.64 -3.63 -12.03
CA GLY A 162 -4.27 -3.25 -12.41
C GLY A 162 -4.14 -1.76 -12.68
N ILE A 163 -5.07 -1.18 -13.43
CA ILE A 163 -5.12 0.26 -13.68
C ILE A 163 -5.38 1.04 -12.38
N GLY A 164 -6.32 0.61 -11.55
CA GLY A 164 -6.56 1.21 -10.24
C GLY A 164 -5.31 1.18 -9.34
N PHE A 165 -4.59 0.05 -9.35
CA PHE A 165 -3.36 -0.11 -8.58
C PHE A 165 -2.20 0.73 -9.14
N LEU A 166 -2.13 0.93 -10.45
CA LEU A 166 -1.13 1.79 -11.09
C LEU A 166 -1.15 3.21 -10.48
N PHE A 167 -2.34 3.78 -10.29
CA PHE A 167 -2.49 5.13 -9.76
C PHE A 167 -2.43 5.21 -8.23
N ALA A 168 -2.96 4.22 -7.51
CA ALA A 168 -3.13 4.29 -6.05
C ALA A 168 -2.28 3.30 -5.25
N GLY A 169 -1.62 2.32 -5.90
CA GLY A 169 -0.93 1.21 -5.22
C GLY A 169 0.43 1.56 -4.63
N ARG A 170 1.17 2.48 -5.27
CA ARG A 170 2.57 2.78 -4.89
C ARG A 170 2.72 3.22 -3.44
N GLY A 171 1.80 4.04 -2.93
CA GLY A 171 1.84 4.49 -1.54
C GLY A 171 1.69 3.37 -0.51
N ARG A 172 1.02 2.27 -0.87
CA ARG A 172 0.90 1.09 0.00
C ARG A 172 2.21 0.31 0.08
N LEU A 173 2.91 0.14 -1.05
CA LEU A 173 4.18 -0.57 -1.11
C LEU A 173 5.32 0.21 -0.43
N THR A 174 5.33 1.55 -0.52
CA THR A 174 6.34 2.39 0.14
C THR A 174 6.29 2.27 1.66
N ARG A 175 5.12 2.00 2.24
CA ARG A 175 4.95 1.78 3.69
C ARG A 175 5.70 0.56 4.22
N LEU A 176 6.10 -0.37 3.34
CA LEU A 176 6.85 -1.57 3.71
C LEU A 176 8.34 -1.32 3.91
N GLY A 177 8.83 -0.08 3.72
CA GLY A 177 10.19 0.34 4.03
C GLY A 177 11.29 -0.32 3.19
N ARG A 178 10.94 -0.82 1.99
CA ARG A 178 11.91 -1.40 1.05
C ARG A 178 12.65 -0.30 0.27
N PRO A 179 13.81 -0.59 -0.34
CA PRO A 179 14.51 0.38 -1.19
C PRO A 179 13.59 0.94 -2.29
N PRO A 180 13.70 2.25 -2.62
CA PRO A 180 12.78 2.91 -3.56
C PRO A 180 12.72 2.25 -4.94
N TRP A 181 13.88 1.79 -5.46
CA TRP A 181 13.96 1.11 -6.75
C TRP A 181 13.22 -0.24 -6.73
N LEU A 182 13.37 -1.03 -5.66
CA LEU A 182 12.70 -2.32 -5.51
C LEU A 182 11.19 -2.13 -5.31
N THR A 183 10.79 -1.08 -4.58
CA THR A 183 9.39 -0.70 -4.43
C THR A 183 8.76 -0.29 -5.77
N ALA A 184 9.50 0.43 -6.62
CA ALA A 184 9.05 0.81 -7.95
C ALA A 184 8.90 -0.43 -8.85
N LEU A 185 9.90 -1.33 -8.85
CA LEU A 185 9.83 -2.58 -9.61
C LEU A 185 8.69 -3.47 -9.13
N ALA A 186 8.49 -3.62 -7.82
CA ALA A 186 7.37 -4.39 -7.28
C ALA A 186 6.02 -3.77 -7.66
N HIS A 187 5.90 -2.44 -7.65
CA HIS A 187 4.70 -1.75 -8.10
C HIS A 187 4.38 -2.07 -9.56
N LEU A 188 5.36 -1.92 -10.45
CA LEU A 188 5.19 -2.23 -11.87
C LEU A 188 4.92 -3.71 -12.10
N SER A 189 5.52 -4.60 -11.30
CA SER A 189 5.28 -6.05 -11.38
C SER A 189 3.84 -6.42 -11.04
N VAL A 190 3.27 -5.83 -9.96
CA VAL A 190 1.85 -6.04 -9.63
C VAL A 190 0.95 -5.54 -10.75
N VAL A 191 1.23 -4.33 -11.24
CA VAL A 191 0.48 -3.76 -12.36
C VAL A 191 0.53 -4.69 -13.57
N TRP A 192 1.73 -5.15 -13.97
CA TRP A 192 1.91 -6.03 -15.12
C TRP A 192 1.16 -7.36 -14.96
N LEU A 193 1.28 -8.01 -13.81
CA LEU A 193 0.57 -9.26 -13.51
C LEU A 193 -0.95 -9.14 -13.61
N LEU A 194 -1.49 -7.96 -13.29
CA LEU A 194 -2.93 -7.72 -13.35
C LEU A 194 -3.40 -7.30 -14.76
N ILE A 195 -2.67 -6.42 -15.44
CA ILE A 195 -3.11 -5.89 -16.74
C ILE A 195 -2.81 -6.80 -17.91
N ALA A 196 -1.77 -7.65 -17.81
CA ALA A 196 -1.32 -8.47 -18.92
C ALA A 196 -2.32 -9.56 -19.30
N TRP A 197 -3.16 -9.99 -18.38
CA TRP A 197 -4.06 -11.12 -18.58
C TRP A 197 -5.10 -10.84 -19.66
N TRP A 198 -5.74 -9.68 -19.64
CA TRP A 198 -6.75 -9.31 -20.62
C TRP A 198 -6.23 -9.31 -22.09
N PRO A 199 -5.14 -8.61 -22.47
CA PRO A 199 -4.61 -8.69 -23.83
C PRO A 199 -4.02 -10.06 -24.17
N GLN A 200 -3.38 -10.74 -23.19
CA GLN A 200 -2.78 -12.06 -23.39
C GLN A 200 -3.82 -13.07 -23.86
N ASP A 201 -4.93 -13.18 -23.13
CA ASP A 201 -5.93 -14.21 -23.40
C ASP A 201 -6.68 -13.92 -24.72
N ASN A 202 -7.03 -12.67 -24.98
CA ASN A 202 -7.64 -12.29 -26.25
C ASN A 202 -6.72 -12.56 -27.46
N LEU A 203 -5.43 -12.25 -27.36
CA LEU A 203 -4.45 -12.55 -28.40
C LEU A 203 -4.27 -14.06 -28.58
N TYR A 204 -4.31 -14.85 -27.52
CA TYR A 204 -4.23 -16.30 -27.59
C TYR A 204 -5.45 -16.91 -28.30
N ARG A 205 -6.67 -16.43 -27.99
CA ARG A 205 -7.89 -16.88 -28.64
C ARG A 205 -7.88 -16.64 -30.15
N LEU A 206 -7.35 -15.48 -30.59
CA LEU A 206 -7.27 -15.14 -32.01
C LEU A 206 -6.19 -15.90 -32.77
N THR A 207 -5.05 -16.19 -32.15
CA THR A 207 -3.92 -16.84 -32.81
C THR A 207 -3.96 -18.38 -32.69
N ALA A 208 -4.69 -18.89 -31.71
CA ALA A 208 -4.85 -20.33 -31.52
C ALA A 208 -5.39 -20.99 -32.79
N LYS A 209 -4.72 -22.04 -33.28
CA LYS A 209 -5.09 -22.82 -34.47
C LYS A 209 -4.81 -22.17 -35.84
N THR A 210 -4.36 -20.92 -35.91
CA THR A 210 -4.13 -20.24 -37.20
C THR A 210 -2.65 -19.98 -37.47
N ASP A 211 -1.89 -19.59 -36.45
CA ASP A 211 -0.46 -19.24 -36.58
C ASP A 211 0.31 -19.71 -35.33
N TRP A 212 0.88 -20.89 -35.41
CA TRP A 212 1.64 -21.51 -34.32
C TRP A 212 2.94 -20.74 -33.98
N GLY A 213 3.60 -20.11 -34.97
CA GLY A 213 4.79 -19.32 -34.73
C GLY A 213 4.46 -18.07 -33.91
N ARG A 214 3.41 -17.36 -34.31
CA ARG A 214 2.91 -16.19 -33.57
C ARG A 214 2.39 -16.57 -32.18
N GLN A 215 1.66 -17.67 -32.08
CA GLN A 215 1.18 -18.19 -30.80
C GLN A 215 2.34 -18.49 -29.84
N ALA A 216 3.39 -19.17 -30.30
CA ALA A 216 4.56 -19.46 -29.49
C ALA A 216 5.27 -18.17 -29.03
N ALA A 217 5.45 -17.19 -29.92
CA ALA A 217 6.06 -15.91 -29.57
C ALA A 217 5.27 -15.16 -28.50
N LEU A 218 3.93 -15.15 -28.58
CA LEU A 218 3.06 -14.55 -27.57
C LEU A 218 3.14 -15.29 -26.24
N VAL A 219 3.09 -16.64 -26.26
CA VAL A 219 3.19 -17.47 -25.05
C VAL A 219 4.50 -17.21 -24.32
N TYR A 220 5.62 -17.26 -25.01
CA TYR A 220 6.92 -16.98 -24.39
C TYR A 220 7.05 -15.52 -23.95
N GLY A 221 6.63 -14.56 -24.79
CA GLY A 221 6.71 -13.13 -24.48
C GLY A 221 5.95 -12.78 -23.19
N PHE A 222 4.70 -13.22 -23.06
CA PHE A 222 3.91 -12.96 -21.86
C PHE A 222 4.43 -13.77 -20.66
N ASN A 223 4.62 -15.06 -20.78
CA ASN A 223 4.97 -15.91 -19.64
C ASN A 223 6.35 -15.57 -19.06
N VAL A 224 7.36 -15.30 -19.90
CA VAL A 224 8.68 -14.89 -19.39
C VAL A 224 8.59 -13.58 -18.62
N THR A 225 7.89 -12.58 -19.15
CA THR A 225 7.72 -11.28 -18.45
C THR A 225 6.90 -11.41 -17.17
N LEU A 226 5.88 -12.26 -17.14
CA LEU A 226 5.11 -12.58 -15.93
C LEU A 226 5.96 -13.29 -14.87
N MET A 227 6.81 -14.23 -15.28
CA MET A 227 7.76 -14.89 -14.38
C MET A 227 8.79 -13.92 -13.79
N ILE A 228 9.31 -13.00 -14.60
CA ILE A 228 10.19 -11.92 -14.11
C ILE A 228 9.46 -11.05 -13.09
N ALA A 229 8.24 -10.63 -13.38
CA ALA A 229 7.42 -9.84 -12.47
C ALA A 229 7.17 -10.60 -11.16
N ALA A 230 6.85 -11.89 -11.21
CA ALA A 230 6.67 -12.73 -10.02
C ALA A 230 7.97 -12.83 -9.21
N ALA A 231 9.12 -13.06 -9.87
CA ALA A 231 10.43 -13.11 -9.20
C ALA A 231 10.77 -11.79 -8.48
N VAL A 232 10.46 -10.64 -9.09
CA VAL A 232 10.62 -9.33 -8.44
C VAL A 232 9.75 -9.22 -7.19
N LEU A 233 8.51 -9.70 -7.22
CA LEU A 233 7.64 -9.69 -6.04
C LEU A 233 8.15 -10.60 -4.92
N VAL A 234 8.66 -11.79 -5.27
CA VAL A 234 9.31 -12.67 -4.29
C VAL A 234 10.53 -11.98 -3.68
N ALA A 235 11.41 -11.39 -4.48
CA ALA A 235 12.56 -10.64 -3.99
C ALA A 235 12.15 -9.47 -3.10
N PHE A 236 11.08 -8.76 -3.43
CA PHE A 236 10.51 -7.69 -2.62
C PHE A 236 9.98 -8.20 -1.28
N ALA A 237 9.29 -9.34 -1.28
CA ALA A 237 8.70 -9.92 -0.06
C ALA A 237 9.76 -10.49 0.89
N VAL A 238 10.77 -11.21 0.36
CA VAL A 238 11.79 -11.92 1.15
C VAL A 238 12.87 -10.97 1.67
N ARG A 239 13.14 -9.86 0.99
CA ARG A 239 14.20 -8.94 1.39
C ARG A 239 13.93 -8.34 2.76
N GLU A 240 14.70 -8.72 3.76
CA GLU A 240 14.64 -8.14 5.10
C GLU A 240 14.99 -6.65 5.08
N ASN A 241 14.37 -5.88 5.97
CA ASN A 241 14.76 -4.49 6.19
C ASN A 241 16.16 -4.47 6.82
N ARG A 242 17.18 -4.12 6.05
CA ARG A 242 18.57 -3.98 6.56
C ARG A 242 18.75 -2.94 7.67
N ALA A 243 17.73 -2.16 7.97
CA ALA A 243 17.76 -1.12 9.02
C ALA A 243 17.70 -1.65 10.46
N GLY A 244 17.63 -2.98 10.68
CA GLY A 244 17.47 -3.58 12.01
C GLY A 244 18.56 -4.56 12.43
N ARG A 245 19.69 -4.65 11.71
CA ARG A 245 20.82 -5.48 12.17
C ARG A 245 21.74 -4.63 13.03
N PRO A 246 21.88 -4.91 14.36
CA PRO A 246 22.96 -4.32 15.15
C PRO A 246 24.28 -4.66 14.44
N ALA A 247 25.16 -3.69 14.34
CA ALA A 247 26.54 -3.96 13.94
C ALA A 247 27.20 -4.75 15.10
N ASP A 248 27.15 -6.06 15.02
CA ASP A 248 27.98 -6.93 15.83
C ASP A 248 29.43 -6.69 15.41
N ARG A 249 30.10 -5.84 16.18
CA ARG A 249 31.54 -5.78 16.34
C ARG A 249 31.88 -5.45 17.79
#